data_e679fb1eb21d95a5394ded5fd22c52b0
#
_entry.id   e679fb1eb21d95a5394ded5fd22c52b0
#
_cell.length_a   1.000
_cell.length_b   1.000
_cell.length_c   1.000
_cell.angle_alpha   90.00
_cell.angle_beta   90.00
_cell.angle_gamma   90.00
#
_symmetry.space_group_name_H-M   'P 1'
#
loop_
_entity.id
_entity.type
_entity.pdbx_description
1 polymer ?
#
loop_
_entity_poly.entity_id
_entity_poly.type
_entity_poly.pdbx_seq_one_letter_code
_entity_poly.pdbx_strand_id
1 'polypeptide(L)'
;VRKLETMQVKIGYPDEWPAARDMMQVTPISEGGSLLSNLLVSMQVSIEDSLSKLGTKVDRAEWDVTPQTINAMYDPLNNEIVFPAAILQAPFYDRNNSYGANMGGIGFVIAHEVSHAFDSTGALYDEYGNYNVWWTDKEMDEYKKMSQSIVDYYNNYEMMGVKVNGDLTLMENIADLGAMTCITSIIGDDAKALDEAFGQMTYNWASEDTASFMMYLLNTDTHSPNKIRVNAVLSSCDAFYRIYDIREGDGMYVAPENRVGIWK
;
A
#
# COMPACT_ATOMS: atom_id res chain seq x y z
N VAL A 1 -19.43 3.90 2.55
CA VAL A 1 -19.62 3.66 3.98
C VAL A 1 -19.65 2.17 4.27
N ARG A 2 -20.58 1.35 3.72
CA ARG A 2 -20.72 -0.09 4.02
C ARG A 2 -19.43 -0.89 3.78
N LYS A 3 -18.71 -0.64 2.69
CA LYS A 3 -17.46 -1.34 2.39
C LYS A 3 -16.38 -1.13 3.48
N LEU A 4 -16.33 0.05 4.09
CA LEU A 4 -15.46 0.32 5.24
C LEU A 4 -15.97 -0.35 6.54
N GLU A 5 -17.28 -0.33 6.76
CA GLU A 5 -17.89 -0.93 7.95
C GLU A 5 -17.76 -2.45 7.99
N THR A 6 -17.69 -3.11 6.83
CA THR A 6 -17.56 -4.56 6.68
C THR A 6 -16.12 -5.03 6.46
N MET A 7 -15.18 -4.07 6.32
CA MET A 7 -13.77 -4.37 6.13
C MET A 7 -13.21 -5.13 7.33
N GLN A 8 -12.56 -6.25 7.07
CA GLN A 8 -11.82 -6.97 8.10
C GLN A 8 -10.45 -6.34 8.32
N VAL A 9 -10.00 -6.35 9.57
CA VAL A 9 -8.69 -5.82 9.96
C VAL A 9 -7.90 -6.92 10.63
N LYS A 10 -6.80 -7.34 10.03
CA LYS A 10 -5.89 -8.36 10.53
C LYS A 10 -4.58 -7.69 10.96
N ILE A 11 -4.17 -7.90 12.22
CA ILE A 11 -3.00 -7.21 12.81
C ILE A 11 -2.09 -8.20 13.50
N GLY A 12 -0.82 -8.19 13.15
CA GLY A 12 0.24 -8.94 13.81
C GLY A 12 0.43 -10.34 13.25
N TYR A 13 -0.41 -11.28 13.63
CA TYR A 13 -0.33 -12.70 13.25
C TYR A 13 -1.70 -13.37 13.39
N PRO A 14 -1.92 -14.52 12.73
CA PRO A 14 -3.19 -15.24 12.82
C PRO A 14 -3.44 -15.81 14.22
N ASP A 15 -4.71 -15.80 14.67
CA ASP A 15 -5.11 -16.41 15.95
C ASP A 15 -4.85 -17.91 15.95
N GLU A 16 -5.08 -18.57 14.82
CA GLU A 16 -4.79 -19.98 14.59
C GLU A 16 -3.82 -20.14 13.43
N TRP A 17 -2.76 -20.92 13.65
CA TRP A 17 -1.79 -21.20 12.59
C TRP A 17 -2.37 -22.23 11.61
N PRO A 18 -2.12 -22.08 10.28
CA PRO A 18 -2.57 -23.06 9.29
C PRO A 18 -2.08 -24.47 9.63
N ALA A 19 -2.96 -25.47 9.56
CA ALA A 19 -2.61 -26.87 9.82
C ALA A 19 -1.49 -27.38 8.89
N ALA A 20 -1.42 -26.87 7.67
CA ALA A 20 -0.33 -27.13 6.71
C ALA A 20 1.07 -26.87 7.29
N ARG A 21 1.22 -25.89 8.22
CA ARG A 21 2.50 -25.63 8.90
C ARG A 21 3.03 -26.86 9.63
N ASP A 22 2.18 -27.56 10.33
CA ASP A 22 2.58 -28.74 11.14
C ASP A 22 2.87 -29.97 10.25
N MET A 23 2.39 -29.95 9.01
CA MET A 23 2.69 -30.95 7.99
C MET A 23 4.05 -30.71 7.29
N MET A 24 4.58 -29.50 7.36
CA MET A 24 5.88 -29.14 6.78
C MET A 24 7.04 -29.65 7.64
N GLN A 25 7.38 -30.93 7.51
CA GLN A 25 8.50 -31.51 8.25
C GLN A 25 9.83 -31.31 7.50
N VAL A 26 10.71 -30.53 8.12
CA VAL A 26 12.08 -30.32 7.62
C VAL A 26 12.99 -31.40 8.14
N THR A 27 13.62 -32.18 7.25
CA THR A 27 14.60 -33.18 7.60
C THR A 27 15.99 -32.55 7.67
N PRO A 28 16.69 -32.62 8.83
CA PRO A 28 18.06 -32.12 8.96
C PRO A 28 19.06 -32.84 8.02
N ILE A 29 20.14 -32.16 7.65
CA ILE A 29 21.22 -32.76 6.83
C ILE A 29 21.81 -34.00 7.51
N SER A 30 21.97 -33.97 8.84
CA SER A 30 22.47 -35.09 9.64
C SER A 30 21.59 -36.34 9.57
N GLU A 31 20.35 -36.19 9.15
CA GLU A 31 19.34 -37.26 8.99
C GLU A 31 19.09 -37.59 7.50
N GLY A 32 19.94 -37.10 6.60
CA GLY A 32 19.83 -37.34 5.16
C GLY A 32 18.97 -36.33 4.40
N GLY A 33 18.52 -35.26 5.05
CA GLY A 33 17.78 -34.18 4.40
C GLY A 33 18.66 -33.31 3.50
N SER A 34 18.03 -32.65 2.55
CA SER A 34 18.67 -31.65 1.69
C SER A 34 17.75 -30.46 1.47
N LEU A 35 18.29 -29.33 1.03
CA LEU A 35 17.45 -28.17 0.65
C LEU A 35 16.38 -28.59 -0.37
N LEU A 36 16.76 -29.35 -1.40
CA LEU A 36 15.84 -29.79 -2.44
C LEU A 36 14.73 -30.69 -1.88
N SER A 37 15.08 -31.72 -1.04
CA SER A 37 14.06 -32.60 -0.46
C SER A 37 13.08 -31.83 0.42
N ASN A 38 13.55 -30.88 1.23
CA ASN A 38 12.71 -30.07 2.10
C ASN A 38 11.84 -29.09 1.31
N LEU A 39 12.34 -28.49 0.22
CA LEU A 39 11.54 -27.67 -0.67
C LEU A 39 10.43 -28.48 -1.36
N LEU A 40 10.73 -29.70 -1.81
CA LEU A 40 9.69 -30.56 -2.43
C LEU A 40 8.59 -30.94 -1.43
N VAL A 41 8.92 -31.23 -0.16
CA VAL A 41 7.94 -31.45 0.89
C VAL A 41 7.09 -30.20 1.12
N SER A 42 7.71 -29.03 1.23
CA SER A 42 6.98 -27.77 1.41
C SER A 42 6.03 -27.49 0.24
N MET A 43 6.47 -27.69 -1.00
CA MET A 43 5.63 -27.53 -2.19
C MET A 43 4.47 -28.52 -2.21
N GLN A 44 4.71 -29.79 -1.88
CA GLN A 44 3.67 -30.81 -1.81
C GLN A 44 2.60 -30.43 -0.80
N VAL A 45 3.00 -30.07 0.43
CA VAL A 45 2.07 -29.66 1.49
C VAL A 45 1.26 -28.43 1.06
N SER A 46 1.90 -27.44 0.44
CA SER A 46 1.19 -26.23 -0.04
C SER A 46 0.17 -26.56 -1.14
N ILE A 47 0.50 -27.50 -2.05
CA ILE A 47 -0.44 -27.94 -3.09
C ILE A 47 -1.61 -28.72 -2.48
N GLU A 48 -1.33 -29.64 -1.56
CA GLU A 48 -2.36 -30.44 -0.88
C GLU A 48 -3.31 -29.54 -0.07
N ASP A 49 -2.79 -28.55 0.65
CA ASP A 49 -3.58 -27.55 1.36
C ASP A 49 -4.47 -26.75 0.40
N SER A 50 -3.90 -26.24 -0.68
CA SER A 50 -4.66 -25.49 -1.70
C SER A 50 -5.77 -26.35 -2.34
N LEU A 51 -5.48 -27.61 -2.66
CA LEU A 51 -6.47 -28.53 -3.23
C LEU A 51 -7.57 -28.89 -2.23
N SER A 52 -7.24 -29.00 -0.94
CA SER A 52 -8.21 -29.32 0.11
C SER A 52 -9.29 -28.24 0.28
N LYS A 53 -8.99 -27.01 -0.13
CA LYS A 53 -9.92 -25.86 -0.06
C LYS A 53 -10.92 -25.83 -1.21
N LEU A 54 -10.71 -26.61 -2.27
CA LEU A 54 -11.61 -26.65 -3.42
C LEU A 54 -13.02 -27.12 -3.02
N GLY A 55 -14.02 -26.31 -3.33
CA GLY A 55 -15.43 -26.60 -3.00
C GLY A 55 -15.79 -26.40 -1.53
N THR A 56 -14.88 -25.90 -0.70
CA THR A 56 -15.18 -25.50 0.67
C THR A 56 -15.64 -24.04 0.71
N LYS A 57 -16.20 -23.62 1.85
CA LYS A 57 -16.48 -22.20 2.10
C LYS A 57 -15.17 -21.47 2.35
N VAL A 58 -15.05 -20.25 1.82
CA VAL A 58 -13.89 -19.37 2.07
C VAL A 58 -13.73 -19.15 3.58
N ASP A 59 -12.54 -19.43 4.06
CA ASP A 59 -12.15 -19.12 5.44
C ASP A 59 -11.53 -17.72 5.49
N ARG A 60 -12.29 -16.76 5.97
CA ARG A 60 -11.84 -15.36 6.08
C ARG A 60 -10.86 -15.12 7.24
N ALA A 61 -10.61 -16.12 8.10
CA ALA A 61 -9.59 -16.03 9.15
C ALA A 61 -8.19 -16.38 8.64
N GLU A 62 -8.09 -16.99 7.47
CA GLU A 62 -6.82 -17.37 6.85
C GLU A 62 -5.97 -16.13 6.51
N TRP A 63 -4.65 -16.25 6.65
CA TRP A 63 -3.68 -15.22 6.31
C TRP A 63 -2.86 -15.65 5.10
N ASP A 64 -2.87 -14.82 4.05
CA ASP A 64 -2.09 -15.06 2.84
C ASP A 64 -0.62 -14.60 2.97
N VAL A 65 -0.31 -13.94 4.08
CA VAL A 65 1.05 -13.45 4.37
C VAL A 65 1.54 -13.91 5.73
N THR A 66 2.84 -14.05 5.83
CA THR A 66 3.49 -14.45 7.08
C THR A 66 3.78 -13.23 7.97
N PRO A 67 3.79 -13.38 9.31
CA PRO A 67 4.01 -12.27 10.24
C PRO A 67 5.34 -11.55 10.11
N GLN A 68 6.38 -12.20 9.55
CA GLN A 68 7.69 -11.59 9.30
C GLN A 68 7.76 -10.78 8.00
N THR A 69 6.69 -10.69 7.24
CA THR A 69 6.62 -9.86 6.03
C THR A 69 6.57 -8.39 6.40
N ILE A 70 7.56 -7.62 5.93
CA ILE A 70 7.58 -6.16 6.10
C ILE A 70 6.77 -5.55 4.95
N ASN A 71 5.46 -5.67 5.06
CA ASN A 71 4.50 -5.10 4.14
C ASN A 71 3.13 -5.00 4.82
N ALA A 72 2.20 -4.28 4.19
CA ALA A 72 0.78 -4.32 4.46
C ALA A 72 0.04 -4.61 3.16
N MET A 73 -1.23 -4.94 3.21
CA MET A 73 -2.01 -5.19 2.01
C MET A 73 -3.51 -5.02 2.23
N TYR A 74 -4.19 -4.64 1.17
CA TYR A 74 -5.64 -4.76 1.02
C TYR A 74 -5.95 -5.93 0.08
N ASP A 75 -6.81 -6.85 0.51
CA ASP A 75 -7.38 -7.91 -0.34
C ASP A 75 -8.83 -7.56 -0.72
N PRO A 76 -9.11 -7.27 -2.00
CA PRO A 76 -10.44 -6.97 -2.46
C PRO A 76 -11.40 -8.17 -2.42
N LEU A 77 -10.89 -9.41 -2.51
CA LEU A 77 -11.71 -10.63 -2.50
C LEU A 77 -12.29 -10.92 -1.12
N ASN A 78 -11.57 -10.52 -0.07
CA ASN A 78 -12.00 -10.66 1.31
C ASN A 78 -12.49 -9.33 1.92
N ASN A 79 -12.34 -8.20 1.21
CA ASN A 79 -12.54 -6.87 1.73
C ASN A 79 -11.82 -6.71 3.08
N GLU A 80 -10.51 -6.94 3.09
CA GLU A 80 -9.70 -6.94 4.30
C GLU A 80 -8.39 -6.17 4.13
N ILE A 81 -7.89 -5.62 5.24
CA ILE A 81 -6.56 -5.04 5.36
C ILE A 81 -5.73 -5.87 6.33
N VAL A 82 -4.47 -6.14 5.97
CA VAL A 82 -3.58 -7.01 6.75
C VAL A 82 -2.29 -6.26 7.08
N PHE A 83 -1.93 -6.23 8.36
CA PHE A 83 -0.71 -5.61 8.89
C PHE A 83 0.10 -6.67 9.65
N PRO A 84 1.01 -7.40 8.99
CA PRO A 84 1.90 -8.35 9.65
C PRO A 84 2.74 -7.71 10.77
N ALA A 85 3.14 -8.48 11.77
CA ALA A 85 3.89 -7.98 12.93
C ALA A 85 5.17 -7.22 12.55
N ALA A 86 5.81 -7.62 11.45
CA ALA A 86 7.09 -7.04 11.03
C ALA A 86 6.98 -5.57 10.57
N ILE A 87 5.84 -5.13 10.01
CA ILE A 87 5.68 -3.71 9.64
C ILE A 87 5.32 -2.82 10.84
N LEU A 88 4.84 -3.42 11.94
CA LEU A 88 4.45 -2.71 13.16
C LEU A 88 5.65 -2.40 14.06
N GLN A 89 6.79 -2.07 13.46
CA GLN A 89 8.06 -1.76 14.10
C GLN A 89 8.71 -0.55 13.42
N ALA A 90 9.75 0.00 14.06
CA ALA A 90 10.54 1.06 13.43
C ALA A 90 11.09 0.59 12.05
N PRO A 91 11.08 1.44 11.04
CA PRO A 91 10.78 2.88 11.10
C PRO A 91 9.30 3.25 10.94
N PHE A 92 8.40 2.29 10.64
CA PHE A 92 6.99 2.57 10.39
C PHE A 92 6.21 2.92 11.64
N TYR A 93 6.47 2.21 12.74
CA TYR A 93 5.85 2.45 14.03
C TYR A 93 6.85 2.37 15.18
N ASP A 94 6.83 3.34 16.07
CA ASP A 94 7.48 3.24 17.38
C ASP A 94 6.55 3.86 18.43
N ARG A 95 6.31 3.11 19.52
CA ARG A 95 5.49 3.58 20.66
C ARG A 95 6.03 4.86 21.32
N ASN A 96 7.31 5.15 21.14
CA ASN A 96 7.98 6.34 21.68
C ASN A 96 8.00 7.51 20.70
N ASN A 97 7.60 7.31 19.45
CA ASN A 97 7.47 8.38 18.47
C ASN A 97 6.33 9.32 18.85
N SER A 98 6.43 10.54 18.36
CA SER A 98 5.33 11.50 18.43
C SER A 98 4.10 11.02 17.67
N TYR A 99 2.96 11.62 17.94
CA TYR A 99 1.73 11.36 17.19
C TYR A 99 1.91 11.64 15.70
N GLY A 100 2.50 12.80 15.34
CA GLY A 100 2.75 13.17 13.96
C GLY A 100 3.66 12.17 13.23
N ALA A 101 4.77 11.75 13.87
CA ALA A 101 5.67 10.76 13.28
C ALA A 101 4.98 9.41 13.06
N ASN A 102 4.19 8.89 14.02
CA ASN A 102 3.43 7.66 13.79
C ASN A 102 2.32 7.81 12.75
N MET A 103 1.73 9.01 12.59
CA MET A 103 0.76 9.28 11.51
C MET A 103 1.43 9.28 10.13
N GLY A 104 2.64 9.83 9.97
CA GLY A 104 3.42 9.77 8.73
C GLY A 104 4.11 8.42 8.49
N GLY A 105 4.22 7.60 9.55
CA GLY A 105 4.72 6.23 9.50
C GLY A 105 3.60 5.23 9.21
N ILE A 106 3.24 4.45 10.23
CA ILE A 106 2.20 3.41 10.10
C ILE A 106 0.82 3.98 9.77
N GLY A 107 0.50 5.20 10.22
CA GLY A 107 -0.76 5.87 9.88
C GLY A 107 -0.93 6.07 8.38
N PHE A 108 0.14 6.48 7.68
CA PHE A 108 0.14 6.59 6.22
C PHE A 108 -0.09 5.23 5.56
N VAL A 109 0.59 4.17 6.03
CA VAL A 109 0.42 2.81 5.50
C VAL A 109 -1.03 2.33 5.72
N ILE A 110 -1.61 2.53 6.90
CA ILE A 110 -3.01 2.16 7.17
C ILE A 110 -3.95 2.88 6.22
N ALA A 111 -3.78 4.17 6.03
CA ALA A 111 -4.63 4.96 5.14
C ALA A 111 -4.43 4.57 3.66
N HIS A 112 -3.22 4.15 3.26
CA HIS A 112 -2.89 3.61 1.95
C HIS A 112 -3.67 2.32 1.68
N GLU A 113 -3.61 1.33 2.59
CA GLU A 113 -4.35 0.07 2.44
C GLU A 113 -5.88 0.28 2.42
N VAL A 114 -6.39 1.16 3.26
CA VAL A 114 -7.82 1.53 3.22
C VAL A 114 -8.19 2.17 1.88
N SER A 115 -7.31 2.97 1.28
CA SER A 115 -7.54 3.62 -0.02
C SER A 115 -7.60 2.63 -1.17
N HIS A 116 -6.88 1.51 -1.09
CA HIS A 116 -6.96 0.42 -2.08
C HIS A 116 -8.37 -0.18 -2.22
N ALA A 117 -9.22 -0.08 -1.20
CA ALA A 117 -10.62 -0.49 -1.33
C ALA A 117 -11.39 0.32 -2.39
N PHE A 118 -10.87 1.48 -2.80
CA PHE A 118 -11.50 2.44 -3.70
C PHE A 118 -10.58 2.87 -4.87
N ASP A 119 -9.47 2.20 -5.08
CA ASP A 119 -8.61 2.40 -6.25
C ASP A 119 -9.23 1.80 -7.52
N SER A 120 -8.49 1.82 -8.64
CA SER A 120 -8.95 1.32 -9.93
C SER A 120 -9.31 -0.17 -9.95
N THR A 121 -8.80 -0.95 -9.01
CA THR A 121 -9.09 -2.38 -8.84
C THR A 121 -10.11 -2.60 -7.74
N GLY A 122 -9.88 -2.07 -6.54
CA GLY A 122 -10.76 -2.25 -5.39
C GLY A 122 -12.18 -1.71 -5.62
N ALA A 123 -12.33 -0.65 -6.42
CA ALA A 123 -13.62 -0.09 -6.80
C ALA A 123 -14.52 -1.07 -7.57
N LEU A 124 -13.97 -2.13 -8.16
CA LEU A 124 -14.71 -3.15 -8.90
C LEU A 124 -15.35 -4.22 -7.99
N TYR A 125 -14.98 -4.25 -6.72
CA TYR A 125 -15.46 -5.24 -5.75
C TYR A 125 -16.39 -4.61 -4.72
N ASP A 126 -17.47 -5.34 -4.38
CA ASP A 126 -18.41 -4.90 -3.36
C ASP A 126 -17.92 -5.16 -1.91
N GLU A 127 -18.75 -4.85 -0.93
CA GLU A 127 -18.44 -5.02 0.49
C GLU A 127 -18.28 -6.49 0.94
N TYR A 128 -18.58 -7.44 0.08
CA TYR A 128 -18.44 -8.89 0.34
C TYR A 128 -17.29 -9.53 -0.44
N GLY A 129 -16.58 -8.74 -1.26
CA GLY A 129 -15.49 -9.21 -2.11
C GLY A 129 -15.95 -9.83 -3.43
N ASN A 130 -17.22 -9.66 -3.81
CA ASN A 130 -17.67 -10.08 -5.13
C ASN A 130 -17.26 -9.06 -6.20
N TYR A 131 -16.89 -9.54 -7.37
CA TYR A 131 -16.73 -8.69 -8.54
C TYR A 131 -18.09 -8.15 -8.96
N ASN A 132 -18.43 -7.00 -8.44
CA ASN A 132 -19.72 -6.36 -8.59
C ASN A 132 -19.55 -4.84 -8.59
N VAL A 133 -19.59 -4.22 -9.76
CA VAL A 133 -19.47 -2.77 -9.91
C VAL A 133 -20.71 -2.11 -9.32
N TRP A 134 -20.56 -1.49 -8.17
CA TRP A 134 -21.64 -0.86 -7.38
C TRP A 134 -21.77 0.65 -7.62
N TRP A 135 -20.86 1.21 -8.41
CA TRP A 135 -20.88 2.61 -8.81
C TRP A 135 -21.90 2.85 -9.93
N THR A 136 -22.57 3.99 -9.89
CA THR A 136 -23.38 4.44 -11.05
C THR A 136 -22.46 4.79 -12.21
N ASP A 137 -23.01 4.76 -13.44
CA ASP A 137 -22.25 5.13 -14.66
C ASP A 137 -21.63 6.54 -14.53
N LYS A 138 -22.39 7.49 -13.92
CA LYS A 138 -21.92 8.86 -13.70
C LYS A 138 -20.74 8.91 -12.74
N GLU A 139 -20.83 8.20 -11.61
CA GLU A 139 -19.73 8.13 -10.62
C GLU A 139 -18.49 7.48 -11.24
N MET A 140 -18.68 6.40 -12.01
CA MET A 140 -17.59 5.74 -12.70
C MET A 140 -16.92 6.66 -13.75
N ASP A 141 -17.69 7.47 -14.49
CA ASP A 141 -17.14 8.42 -15.44
C ASP A 141 -16.38 9.56 -14.75
N GLU A 142 -16.84 10.04 -13.61
CA GLU A 142 -16.14 11.02 -12.78
C GLU A 142 -14.85 10.42 -12.21
N TYR A 143 -14.89 9.20 -11.71
CA TYR A 143 -13.72 8.47 -11.22
C TYR A 143 -12.66 8.29 -12.31
N LYS A 144 -13.06 7.89 -13.53
CA LYS A 144 -12.14 7.74 -14.67
C LYS A 144 -11.46 9.07 -15.05
N LYS A 145 -12.18 10.18 -14.98
CA LYS A 145 -11.58 11.51 -15.24
C LYS A 145 -10.55 11.89 -14.19
N MET A 146 -10.85 11.65 -12.91
CA MET A 146 -9.90 11.89 -11.83
C MET A 146 -8.68 10.97 -11.95
N SER A 147 -8.88 9.69 -12.22
CA SER A 147 -7.80 8.73 -12.45
C SER A 147 -6.89 9.14 -13.61
N GLN A 148 -7.48 9.58 -14.74
CA GLN A 148 -6.70 10.06 -15.87
C GLN A 148 -5.84 11.29 -15.52
N SER A 149 -6.37 12.21 -14.71
CA SER A 149 -5.57 13.36 -14.26
C SER A 149 -4.37 12.94 -13.40
N ILE A 150 -4.51 11.86 -12.62
CA ILE A 150 -3.40 11.29 -11.84
C ILE A 150 -2.38 10.64 -12.77
N VAL A 151 -2.81 9.85 -13.76
CA VAL A 151 -1.93 9.26 -14.79
C VAL A 151 -1.11 10.36 -15.47
N ASP A 152 -1.78 11.40 -15.96
CA ASP A 152 -1.13 12.52 -16.67
C ASP A 152 -0.14 13.26 -15.76
N TYR A 153 -0.48 13.44 -14.48
CA TYR A 153 0.39 14.07 -13.50
C TYR A 153 1.67 13.28 -13.28
N TYR A 154 1.57 11.94 -13.05
CA TYR A 154 2.72 11.09 -12.81
C TYR A 154 3.57 10.87 -14.07
N ASN A 155 2.98 10.88 -15.26
CA ASN A 155 3.69 10.84 -16.55
C ASN A 155 4.64 12.06 -16.77
N ASN A 156 4.50 13.14 -15.99
CA ASN A 156 5.43 14.26 -16.02
C ASN A 156 6.69 14.05 -15.19
N TYR A 157 6.69 13.07 -14.29
CA TYR A 157 7.87 12.75 -13.49
C TYR A 157 8.85 11.88 -14.27
N GLU A 158 10.13 12.13 -14.05
CA GLU A 158 11.22 11.42 -14.70
C GLU A 158 12.28 11.00 -13.67
N MET A 159 12.84 9.84 -13.84
CA MET A 159 13.99 9.37 -13.08
C MET A 159 14.97 8.67 -14.02
N MET A 160 16.26 9.06 -13.95
CA MET A 160 17.33 8.49 -14.78
C MET A 160 17.09 8.57 -16.30
N GLY A 161 16.39 9.61 -16.78
CA GLY A 161 16.05 9.80 -18.18
C GLY A 161 14.86 8.98 -18.66
N VAL A 162 14.15 8.30 -17.75
CA VAL A 162 12.95 7.50 -18.05
C VAL A 162 11.75 8.11 -17.33
N LYS A 163 10.67 8.31 -18.06
CA LYS A 163 9.41 8.77 -17.48
C LYS A 163 8.73 7.68 -16.69
N VAL A 164 8.08 8.07 -15.59
CA VAL A 164 7.16 7.17 -14.87
C VAL A 164 6.00 6.78 -15.79
N ASN A 165 5.61 5.53 -15.75
CA ASN A 165 4.40 5.06 -16.40
C ASN A 165 3.21 5.24 -15.44
N GLY A 166 2.49 6.34 -15.58
CA GLY A 166 1.36 6.66 -14.72
C GLY A 166 0.20 5.66 -14.81
N ASP A 167 0.02 4.97 -15.94
CA ASP A 167 -0.98 3.90 -16.07
C ASP A 167 -0.57 2.67 -15.25
N LEU A 168 0.70 2.26 -15.31
CA LEU A 168 1.23 1.12 -14.54
C LEU A 168 1.12 1.38 -13.04
N THR A 169 1.40 2.62 -12.61
CA THR A 169 1.48 2.98 -11.19
C THR A 169 0.19 3.62 -10.64
N LEU A 170 -0.89 3.65 -11.42
CA LEU A 170 -2.12 4.38 -11.06
C LEU A 170 -2.72 3.94 -9.74
N MET A 171 -2.85 2.64 -9.51
CA MET A 171 -3.48 2.07 -8.31
C MET A 171 -2.75 2.53 -7.05
N GLU A 172 -1.44 2.40 -7.04
CA GLU A 172 -0.58 2.79 -5.93
C GLU A 172 -0.54 4.32 -5.73
N ASN A 173 -0.52 5.08 -6.83
CA ASN A 173 -0.57 6.54 -6.76
C ASN A 173 -1.90 7.06 -6.19
N ILE A 174 -3.01 6.41 -6.51
CA ILE A 174 -4.33 6.70 -5.90
C ILE A 174 -4.28 6.43 -4.40
N ALA A 175 -3.73 5.29 -3.99
CA ALA A 175 -3.64 4.90 -2.58
C ALA A 175 -2.75 5.87 -1.78
N ASP A 176 -1.60 6.27 -2.32
CA ASP A 176 -0.70 7.25 -1.70
C ASP A 176 -1.34 8.64 -1.55
N LEU A 177 -2.01 9.15 -2.59
CA LEU A 177 -2.72 10.44 -2.55
C LEU A 177 -3.90 10.38 -1.57
N GLY A 178 -4.63 9.27 -1.55
CA GLY A 178 -5.71 9.01 -0.60
C GLY A 178 -5.22 8.97 0.84
N ALA A 179 -4.10 8.28 1.09
CA ALA A 179 -3.46 8.21 2.39
C ALA A 179 -3.07 9.60 2.91
N MET A 180 -2.41 10.40 2.08
CA MET A 180 -2.01 11.76 2.46
C MET A 180 -3.21 12.64 2.77
N THR A 181 -4.26 12.57 1.97
CA THR A 181 -5.51 13.29 2.22
C THR A 181 -6.13 12.89 3.57
N CYS A 182 -6.15 11.59 3.86
CA CYS A 182 -6.69 11.04 5.09
C CYS A 182 -5.89 11.50 6.32
N ILE A 183 -4.56 11.29 6.35
CA ILE A 183 -3.76 11.64 7.52
C ILE A 183 -3.73 13.15 7.78
N THR A 184 -3.67 13.98 6.73
CA THR A 184 -3.69 15.44 6.90
C THR A 184 -5.04 15.95 7.39
N SER A 185 -6.14 15.31 6.96
CA SER A 185 -7.49 15.60 7.46
C SER A 185 -7.64 15.25 8.95
N ILE A 186 -7.07 14.12 9.38
CA ILE A 186 -7.08 13.67 10.79
C ILE A 186 -6.21 14.57 11.66
N ILE A 187 -5.02 14.94 11.20
CA ILE A 187 -4.11 15.82 11.94
C ILE A 187 -4.68 17.25 12.03
N GLY A 188 -5.37 17.70 10.99
CA GLY A 188 -5.95 19.04 10.92
C GLY A 188 -4.91 20.14 10.80
N ASP A 189 -4.99 21.16 11.68
CA ASP A 189 -4.14 22.36 11.63
C ASP A 189 -2.93 22.30 12.58
N ASP A 190 -2.64 21.15 13.19
CA ASP A 190 -1.45 20.98 14.03
C ASP A 190 -0.19 20.98 13.16
N ALA A 191 0.44 22.17 13.04
CA ALA A 191 1.60 22.38 12.20
C ALA A 191 2.79 21.49 12.60
N LYS A 192 2.97 21.22 13.91
CA LYS A 192 4.03 20.36 14.39
C LYS A 192 3.79 18.90 14.00
N ALA A 193 2.57 18.41 14.20
CA ALA A 193 2.23 17.04 13.85
C ALA A 193 2.29 16.82 12.32
N LEU A 194 1.92 17.82 11.51
CA LEU A 194 2.07 17.76 10.05
C LEU A 194 3.54 17.71 9.61
N ASP A 195 4.40 18.56 10.17
CA ASP A 195 5.84 18.55 9.90
C ASP A 195 6.47 17.20 10.24
N GLU A 196 6.16 16.67 11.44
CA GLU A 196 6.62 15.35 11.88
C GLU A 196 6.10 14.23 10.96
N ALA A 197 4.85 14.31 10.49
CA ALA A 197 4.28 13.32 9.58
C ALA A 197 4.95 13.33 8.20
N PHE A 198 5.17 14.51 7.61
CA PHE A 198 5.87 14.63 6.33
C PHE A 198 7.33 14.18 6.42
N GLY A 199 8.00 14.52 7.54
CA GLY A 199 9.36 14.08 7.82
C GLY A 199 9.46 12.56 7.94
N GLN A 200 8.56 11.93 8.69
CA GLN A 200 8.55 10.47 8.86
C GLN A 200 8.23 9.73 7.56
N MET A 201 7.24 10.20 6.78
CA MET A 201 6.97 9.65 5.46
C MET A 201 8.22 9.69 4.58
N THR A 202 8.90 10.84 4.53
CA THR A 202 10.13 11.00 3.76
C THR A 202 11.23 10.03 4.22
N TYR A 203 11.37 9.85 5.51
CA TYR A 203 12.33 8.91 6.09
C TYR A 203 12.02 7.45 5.73
N ASN A 204 10.75 7.05 5.79
CA ASN A 204 10.34 5.67 5.51
C ASN A 204 10.57 5.28 4.04
N TRP A 205 10.43 6.24 3.11
CA TRP A 205 10.65 6.01 1.69
C TRP A 205 12.07 6.34 1.21
N ALA A 206 12.98 6.73 2.12
CA ALA A 206 14.38 6.92 1.76
C ALA A 206 15.03 5.58 1.43
N SER A 207 15.53 5.44 0.20
CA SER A 207 16.25 4.25 -0.27
C SER A 207 17.47 4.64 -1.09
N GLU A 208 18.43 3.71 -1.14
CA GLU A 208 19.58 3.78 -2.02
C GLU A 208 19.62 2.50 -2.86
N ASP A 209 19.40 2.64 -4.16
CA ASP A 209 19.27 1.54 -5.10
C ASP A 209 20.34 1.62 -6.20
N THR A 210 20.75 0.48 -6.71
CA THR A 210 21.62 0.48 -7.90
C THR A 210 20.86 0.99 -9.13
N ALA A 211 21.57 1.62 -10.07
CA ALA A 211 20.97 2.12 -11.30
C ALA A 211 20.22 1.03 -12.08
N SER A 212 20.76 -0.19 -12.15
CA SER A 212 20.13 -1.30 -12.85
C SER A 212 18.85 -1.79 -12.17
N PHE A 213 18.82 -1.81 -10.83
CA PHE A 213 17.63 -2.18 -10.07
C PHE A 213 16.54 -1.11 -10.20
N MET A 214 16.90 0.17 -10.09
CA MET A 214 15.97 1.26 -10.30
C MET A 214 15.34 1.24 -11.71
N MET A 215 16.15 0.97 -12.75
CA MET A 215 15.65 0.81 -14.13
C MET A 215 14.70 -0.39 -14.26
N TYR A 216 14.97 -1.48 -13.55
CA TYR A 216 14.07 -2.63 -13.50
C TYR A 216 12.73 -2.23 -12.86
N LEU A 217 12.74 -1.60 -11.68
CA LEU A 217 11.53 -1.14 -10.98
C LEU A 217 10.71 -0.17 -11.84
N LEU A 218 11.34 0.82 -12.48
CA LEU A 218 10.65 1.79 -13.37
C LEU A 218 9.82 1.12 -14.48
N ASN A 219 10.19 -0.08 -14.91
CA ASN A 219 9.52 -0.80 -15.99
C ASN A 219 8.55 -1.89 -15.52
N THR A 220 8.62 -2.33 -14.27
CA THR A 220 7.91 -3.54 -13.82
C THR A 220 7.12 -3.35 -12.53
N ASP A 221 7.50 -2.41 -11.67
CA ASP A 221 6.84 -2.18 -10.39
C ASP A 221 5.57 -1.35 -10.58
N THR A 222 4.50 -1.74 -9.91
CA THR A 222 3.25 -0.98 -9.83
C THR A 222 3.36 0.24 -8.93
N HIS A 223 4.42 0.34 -8.13
CA HIS A 223 4.71 1.54 -7.33
C HIS A 223 5.57 2.52 -8.12
N SER A 224 5.28 3.81 -7.97
CA SER A 224 6.21 4.86 -8.40
C SER A 224 7.51 4.77 -7.59
N PRO A 225 8.68 5.17 -8.16
CA PRO A 225 9.94 5.22 -7.39
C PRO A 225 9.78 6.01 -6.08
N ASN A 226 10.42 5.55 -5.01
CA ASN A 226 10.25 6.09 -3.65
C ASN A 226 10.36 7.63 -3.57
N LYS A 227 11.34 8.22 -4.27
CA LYS A 227 11.46 9.68 -4.35
C LYS A 227 10.22 10.34 -4.97
N ILE A 228 9.59 9.69 -5.94
CA ILE A 228 8.41 10.22 -6.63
C ILE A 228 7.17 10.00 -5.75
N ARG A 229 7.03 8.85 -5.08
CA ARG A 229 5.98 8.62 -4.08
C ARG A 229 5.93 9.75 -3.04
N VAL A 230 7.07 10.22 -2.55
CA VAL A 230 7.13 11.34 -1.61
C VAL A 230 6.84 12.67 -2.32
N ASN A 231 7.61 13.00 -3.35
CA ASN A 231 7.57 14.34 -3.93
C ASN A 231 6.26 14.62 -4.65
N ALA A 232 5.73 13.68 -5.41
CA ALA A 232 4.48 13.87 -6.14
C ALA A 232 3.29 14.02 -5.18
N VAL A 233 3.23 13.22 -4.13
CA VAL A 233 2.18 13.27 -3.12
C VAL A 233 2.23 14.60 -2.35
N LEU A 234 3.40 15.00 -1.85
CA LEU A 234 3.56 16.27 -1.12
C LEU A 234 3.31 17.48 -2.00
N SER A 235 3.74 17.46 -3.28
CA SER A 235 3.47 18.53 -4.24
C SER A 235 1.98 18.71 -4.57
N SER A 236 1.13 17.74 -4.26
CA SER A 236 -0.33 17.81 -4.40
C SER A 236 -1.06 18.05 -3.07
N CYS A 237 -0.34 18.19 -1.95
CA CYS A 237 -0.89 18.31 -0.60
C CYS A 237 -0.92 19.78 -0.14
N ASP A 238 -2.11 20.38 0.01
CA ASP A 238 -2.24 21.78 0.43
C ASP A 238 -1.65 22.06 1.82
N ALA A 239 -1.69 21.08 2.73
CA ALA A 239 -1.08 21.20 4.06
C ALA A 239 0.45 21.37 3.96
N PHE A 240 1.10 20.70 3.00
CA PHE A 240 2.53 20.84 2.75
C PHE A 240 2.90 22.27 2.35
N TYR A 241 2.12 22.89 1.46
CA TYR A 241 2.32 24.29 1.06
C TYR A 241 2.19 25.24 2.25
N ARG A 242 1.22 25.01 3.10
CA ARG A 242 0.97 25.84 4.29
C ARG A 242 2.10 25.74 5.31
N ILE A 243 2.61 24.53 5.56
CA ILE A 243 3.64 24.29 6.59
C ILE A 243 5.01 24.82 6.17
N TYR A 244 5.37 24.64 4.89
CA TYR A 244 6.70 25.02 4.38
C TYR A 244 6.73 26.32 3.57
N ASP A 245 5.59 27.05 3.49
CA ASP A 245 5.45 28.28 2.73
C ASP A 245 5.90 28.15 1.26
N ILE A 246 5.54 27.02 0.63
CA ILE A 246 5.92 26.69 -0.75
C ILE A 246 5.26 27.66 -1.71
N ARG A 247 6.06 28.27 -2.60
CA ARG A 247 5.65 29.32 -3.54
C ARG A 247 6.07 29.00 -4.97
N GLU A 248 5.48 29.72 -5.90
CA GLU A 248 5.89 29.68 -7.31
C GLU A 248 7.40 29.95 -7.46
N GLY A 249 8.09 29.04 -8.14
CA GLY A 249 9.54 29.03 -8.29
C GLY A 249 10.26 28.00 -7.41
N ASP A 250 9.62 27.46 -6.37
CA ASP A 250 10.18 26.37 -5.58
C ASP A 250 10.13 25.03 -6.34
N GLY A 251 11.10 24.16 -6.11
CA GLY A 251 11.27 22.90 -6.86
C GLY A 251 10.13 21.89 -6.72
N MET A 252 9.30 22.02 -5.68
CA MET A 252 8.12 21.16 -5.45
C MET A 252 6.80 21.92 -5.68
N TYR A 253 6.86 23.13 -6.22
CA TYR A 253 5.65 23.90 -6.51
C TYR A 253 4.87 23.29 -7.68
N VAL A 254 3.59 23.06 -7.46
CA VAL A 254 2.58 22.72 -8.48
C VAL A 254 1.44 23.72 -8.32
N ALA A 255 1.05 24.38 -9.42
CA ALA A 255 -0.06 25.34 -9.39
C ALA A 255 -1.35 24.65 -8.88
N PRO A 256 -2.19 25.34 -8.08
CA PRO A 256 -3.35 24.73 -7.42
C PRO A 256 -4.28 23.95 -8.37
N GLU A 257 -4.49 24.45 -9.58
CA GLU A 257 -5.31 23.84 -10.62
C GLU A 257 -4.73 22.54 -11.20
N ASN A 258 -3.42 22.33 -11.02
CA ASN A 258 -2.69 21.15 -11.51
C ASN A 258 -2.43 20.10 -10.41
N ARG A 259 -2.80 20.41 -9.15
CA ARG A 259 -2.67 19.46 -8.05
C ARG A 259 -3.73 18.37 -8.16
N VAL A 260 -3.29 17.13 -8.13
CA VAL A 260 -4.17 15.99 -8.26
C VAL A 260 -4.62 15.43 -6.91
N GLY A 261 -5.70 14.67 -6.90
CA GLY A 261 -6.21 13.98 -5.72
C GLY A 261 -7.51 13.26 -6.06
N ILE A 262 -7.80 12.20 -5.33
CA ILE A 262 -8.94 11.32 -5.64
C ILE A 262 -10.14 11.58 -4.72
N TRP A 263 -9.90 12.04 -3.50
CA TRP A 263 -10.94 12.24 -2.47
C TRP A 263 -11.02 13.70 -2.01
N LYS A 264 -10.99 14.63 -2.95
CA LYS A 264 -11.09 16.09 -2.69
C LYS A 264 -12.53 16.56 -2.60
#